data_05020208ed5876dc08c9ed27c1c9ca61
#
_entry.id   05020208ed5876dc08c9ed27c1c9ca61
#
_cell.length_a   1.000
_cell.length_b   1.000
_cell.length_c   1.000
_cell.angle_alpha   90.00
_cell.angle_beta   90.00
_cell.angle_gamma   90.00
#
_symmetry.space_group_name_H-M   'P 1'
#
loop_
_entity.id
_entity.type
_entity.pdbx_description
1 polymer ?
#
loop_
_entity_poly.entity_id
_entity_poly.type
_entity_poly.pdbx_seq_one_letter_code
_entity_poly.pdbx_strand_id
1 'polypeptide(L)'
;MKKELQKRILSSIILIPLSLFFITKGSIFFNFFVIVILLITLYEWHFLSLKKAYYIPGFIFIILSFYTFFLLRHDGDYRIFLLIILTCIATDVGGYFFGKILKGPKLTKISPNKTYAGMFGGFLLSVILAIIYFKNLSNFSPSELNDEIGIQIMLIVLSISFISQVGDLVISFFKRKSMIKNTGKIIPGHGGLLDRIDGMIFAFPYTFILMKII
;
A
#
# COMPACT_ATOMS: atom_id res chain seq x y z
N MET A 1 -5.72 5.17 -26.31
CA MET A 1 -5.48 3.92 -25.53
C MET A 1 -4.05 3.42 -25.58
N LYS A 2 -3.45 3.12 -26.74
CA LYS A 2 -2.05 2.58 -26.81
C LYS A 2 -0.98 3.50 -26.16
N LYS A 3 -1.01 4.81 -26.38
CA LYS A 3 -0.04 5.77 -25.79
C LYS A 3 -0.11 5.88 -24.25
N GLU A 4 -1.30 5.76 -23.65
CA GLU A 4 -1.43 5.77 -22.19
C GLU A 4 -0.95 4.48 -21.54
N LEU A 5 -1.21 3.33 -22.18
CA LEU A 5 -0.69 2.04 -21.74
C LEU A 5 0.84 2.02 -21.79
N GLN A 6 1.43 2.53 -22.86
CA GLN A 6 2.89 2.66 -22.99
C GLN A 6 3.50 3.53 -21.87
N LYS A 7 2.88 4.68 -21.55
CA LYS A 7 3.32 5.54 -20.44
C LYS A 7 3.26 4.80 -19.09
N ARG A 8 2.21 4.02 -18.85
CA ARG A 8 2.07 3.21 -17.64
C ARG A 8 3.16 2.15 -17.52
N ILE A 9 3.38 1.37 -18.58
CA ILE A 9 4.42 0.35 -18.60
C ILE A 9 5.79 0.97 -18.36
N LEU A 10 6.13 2.05 -19.08
CA LEU A 10 7.42 2.72 -18.95
C LEU A 10 7.66 3.26 -17.53
N SER A 11 6.67 3.95 -16.95
CA SER A 11 6.80 4.46 -15.58
C SER A 11 6.92 3.34 -14.54
N SER A 12 6.21 2.21 -14.69
CA SER A 12 6.35 1.07 -13.79
C SER A 12 7.74 0.41 -13.90
N ILE A 13 8.26 0.25 -15.12
CA ILE A 13 9.60 -0.32 -15.36
C ILE A 13 10.71 0.52 -14.70
N ILE A 14 10.51 1.83 -14.59
CA ILE A 14 11.50 2.71 -13.95
C ILE A 14 11.26 2.77 -12.43
N LEU A 15 10.02 3.01 -11.99
CA LEU A 15 9.73 3.27 -10.58
C LEU A 15 9.87 2.03 -9.69
N ILE A 16 9.52 0.84 -10.18
CA ILE A 16 9.60 -0.38 -9.36
C ILE A 16 11.07 -0.73 -9.05
N PRO A 17 12.00 -0.84 -10.01
CA PRO A 17 13.40 -1.10 -9.70
C PRO A 17 14.05 0.02 -8.88
N LEU A 18 13.69 1.28 -9.13
CA LEU A 18 14.21 2.42 -8.40
C LEU A 18 13.78 2.37 -6.92
N SER A 19 12.50 2.11 -6.65
CA SER A 19 12.02 1.98 -5.27
C SER A 19 12.65 0.78 -4.56
N LEU A 20 12.77 -0.37 -5.22
CA LEU A 20 13.44 -1.55 -4.67
C LEU A 20 14.91 -1.26 -4.38
N PHE A 21 15.62 -0.56 -5.24
CA PHE A 21 17.01 -0.16 -5.01
C PHE A 21 17.15 0.67 -3.74
N PHE A 22 16.34 1.71 -3.55
CA PHE A 22 16.40 2.56 -2.37
C PHE A 22 16.02 1.80 -1.09
N ILE A 23 15.01 0.95 -1.16
CA ILE A 23 14.54 0.14 -0.03
C ILE A 23 15.61 -0.88 0.39
N THR A 24 16.26 -1.56 -0.57
CA THR A 24 17.26 -2.59 -0.27
C THR A 24 18.59 -2.01 0.18
N LYS A 25 19.05 -0.93 -0.44
CA LYS A 25 20.30 -0.26 -0.05
C LYS A 25 20.27 0.29 1.38
N GLY A 26 19.09 0.79 1.83
CA GLY A 26 18.92 1.33 3.16
C GLY A 26 19.74 2.59 3.41
N SER A 27 20.02 2.89 4.71
CA SER A 27 20.85 4.01 5.14
C SER A 27 20.41 5.35 4.52
N ILE A 28 21.38 6.18 4.11
CA ILE A 28 21.13 7.53 3.55
C ILE A 28 20.24 7.50 2.27
N PHE A 29 20.37 6.46 1.45
CA PHE A 29 19.57 6.31 0.22
C PHE A 29 18.10 6.11 0.55
N PHE A 30 17.79 5.27 1.54
CA PHE A 30 16.42 5.06 2.00
C PHE A 30 15.84 6.34 2.61
N ASN A 31 16.62 7.03 3.46
CA ASN A 31 16.16 8.28 4.08
C ASN A 31 15.84 9.34 3.04
N PHE A 32 16.70 9.51 2.03
CA PHE A 32 16.45 10.41 0.90
C PHE A 32 15.16 10.05 0.16
N PHE A 33 14.98 8.77 -0.14
CA PHE A 33 13.78 8.27 -0.82
C PHE A 33 12.51 8.55 -0.02
N VAL A 34 12.52 8.26 1.30
CA VAL A 34 11.38 8.52 2.20
C VAL A 34 11.02 10.00 2.21
N ILE A 35 12.01 10.90 2.31
CA ILE A 35 11.79 12.34 2.31
C ILE A 35 11.16 12.78 0.98
N VAL A 36 11.68 12.32 -0.15
CA VAL A 36 11.16 12.68 -1.48
C VAL A 36 9.69 12.24 -1.64
N ILE A 37 9.37 10.98 -1.32
CA ILE A 37 7.99 10.51 -1.46
C ILE A 37 7.04 11.14 -0.44
N LEU A 38 7.53 11.47 0.76
CA LEU A 38 6.75 12.23 1.75
C LEU A 38 6.40 13.62 1.21
N LEU A 39 7.38 14.38 0.70
CA LEU A 39 7.16 15.73 0.16
C LEU A 39 6.16 15.71 -1.02
N ILE A 40 6.30 14.75 -1.93
CA ILE A 40 5.35 14.57 -3.04
C ILE A 40 3.95 14.27 -2.51
N THR A 41 3.83 13.38 -1.53
CA THR A 41 2.55 12.99 -0.95
C THR A 41 1.87 14.15 -0.23
N LEU A 42 2.63 14.95 0.54
CA LEU A 42 2.15 16.17 1.20
C LEU A 42 1.71 17.22 0.18
N TYR A 43 2.45 17.38 -0.91
CA TYR A 43 2.09 18.28 -2.02
C TYR A 43 0.74 17.86 -2.64
N GLU A 44 0.55 16.57 -2.95
CA GLU A 44 -0.70 16.07 -3.50
C GLU A 44 -1.86 16.21 -2.51
N TRP A 45 -1.63 15.93 -1.22
CA TRP A 45 -2.62 16.15 -0.17
C TRP A 45 -3.01 17.62 -0.04
N HIS A 46 -2.05 18.54 -0.15
CA HIS A 46 -2.32 19.97 -0.12
C HIS A 46 -3.39 20.34 -1.16
N PHE A 47 -3.18 19.98 -2.43
CA PHE A 47 -4.14 20.32 -3.48
C PHE A 47 -5.48 19.60 -3.36
N LEU A 48 -5.46 18.36 -2.84
CA LEU A 48 -6.68 17.61 -2.60
C LEU A 48 -7.54 18.21 -1.48
N SER A 49 -6.92 18.71 -0.42
CA SER A 49 -7.61 19.08 0.83
C SER A 49 -7.66 20.60 1.11
N LEU A 50 -7.14 21.43 0.22
CA LEU A 50 -7.09 22.89 0.38
C LEU A 50 -8.47 23.45 0.74
N LYS A 51 -8.53 24.29 1.79
CA LYS A 51 -9.76 24.89 2.34
C LYS A 51 -10.80 23.87 2.86
N LYS A 52 -10.40 22.64 3.18
CA LYS A 52 -11.28 21.63 3.77
C LYS A 52 -10.92 21.40 5.25
N ALA A 53 -11.92 21.02 6.06
CA ALA A 53 -11.72 20.74 7.49
C ALA A 53 -10.72 19.61 7.76
N TYR A 54 -10.57 18.66 6.83
CA TYR A 54 -9.63 17.55 6.94
C TYR A 54 -8.20 17.87 6.44
N TYR A 55 -7.91 19.14 6.14
CA TYR A 55 -6.58 19.59 5.67
C TYR A 55 -5.50 19.26 6.70
N ILE A 56 -5.57 19.85 7.88
CA ILE A 56 -4.57 19.66 8.95
C ILE A 56 -4.52 18.21 9.46
N PRO A 57 -5.65 17.56 9.81
CA PRO A 57 -5.63 16.17 10.24
C PRO A 57 -4.96 15.23 9.25
N GLY A 58 -5.16 15.42 7.95
CA GLY A 58 -4.54 14.58 6.95
C GLY A 58 -3.04 14.81 6.80
N PHE A 59 -2.54 16.05 6.95
CA PHE A 59 -1.11 16.32 7.01
C PHE A 59 -0.45 15.59 8.18
N ILE A 60 -1.02 15.70 9.37
CA ILE A 60 -0.52 15.03 10.57
C ILE A 60 -0.51 13.51 10.35
N PHE A 61 -1.59 12.96 9.83
CA PHE A 61 -1.70 11.52 9.57
C PHE A 61 -0.65 11.03 8.56
N ILE A 62 -0.43 11.75 7.46
CA ILE A 62 0.58 11.38 6.45
C ILE A 62 1.99 11.40 7.08
N ILE A 63 2.33 12.45 7.84
CA ILE A 63 3.63 12.55 8.52
C ILE A 63 3.83 11.38 9.49
N LEU A 64 2.83 11.06 10.32
CA LEU A 64 2.88 9.92 11.24
C LEU A 64 3.02 8.59 10.49
N SER A 65 2.33 8.45 9.37
CA SER A 65 2.41 7.26 8.51
C SER A 65 3.81 7.04 7.95
N PHE A 66 4.44 8.09 7.45
CA PHE A 66 5.81 8.03 6.95
C PHE A 66 6.84 7.85 8.07
N TYR A 67 6.56 8.36 9.25
CA TYR A 67 7.37 8.11 10.44
C TYR A 67 7.34 6.63 10.84
N THR A 68 6.15 5.99 10.88
CA THR A 68 6.05 4.54 11.14
C THR A 68 6.68 3.70 10.03
N PHE A 69 6.55 4.12 8.76
CA PHE A 69 7.25 3.51 7.63
C PHE A 69 8.77 3.53 7.83
N PHE A 70 9.32 4.67 8.26
CA PHE A 70 10.74 4.83 8.57
C PHE A 70 11.16 3.93 9.74
N LEU A 71 10.44 3.95 10.86
CA LEU A 71 10.75 3.15 12.04
C LEU A 71 10.73 1.65 11.76
N LEU A 72 9.71 1.16 11.05
CA LEU A 72 9.58 -0.25 10.71
C LEU A 72 10.73 -0.74 9.82
N ARG A 73 11.32 0.14 9.01
CA ARG A 73 12.50 -0.20 8.20
C ARG A 73 13.81 -0.08 8.97
N HIS A 74 13.93 0.91 9.87
CA HIS A 74 15.18 1.22 10.58
C HIS A 74 15.36 0.36 11.82
N ASP A 75 14.34 0.28 12.67
CA ASP A 75 14.39 -0.38 13.98
C ASP A 75 13.72 -1.76 13.98
N GLY A 76 12.95 -2.07 12.96
CA GLY A 76 12.21 -3.32 12.83
C GLY A 76 12.94 -4.39 12.00
N ASP A 77 12.32 -5.57 11.93
CA ASP A 77 12.79 -6.62 11.02
C ASP A 77 12.48 -6.25 9.57
N TYR A 78 13.54 -6.15 8.76
CA TYR A 78 13.43 -5.86 7.31
C TYR A 78 12.48 -6.85 6.59
N ARG A 79 12.41 -8.09 7.05
CA ARG A 79 11.51 -9.12 6.50
C ARG A 79 10.05 -8.74 6.70
N ILE A 80 9.70 -8.22 7.89
CA ILE A 80 8.34 -7.75 8.19
C ILE A 80 8.01 -6.51 7.38
N PHE A 81 8.96 -5.58 7.26
CA PHE A 81 8.79 -4.38 6.42
C PHE A 81 8.47 -4.75 4.96
N LEU A 82 9.21 -5.71 4.38
CA LEU A 82 8.94 -6.19 3.02
C LEU A 82 7.59 -6.92 2.93
N LEU A 83 7.22 -7.69 3.95
CA LEU A 83 5.93 -8.37 4.01
C LEU A 83 4.77 -7.39 3.93
N ILE A 84 4.84 -6.25 4.63
CA ILE A 84 3.80 -5.21 4.58
C ILE A 84 3.63 -4.70 3.15
N ILE A 85 4.74 -4.34 2.49
CA ILE A 85 4.72 -3.85 1.10
C ILE A 85 4.14 -4.89 0.17
N LEU A 86 4.61 -6.14 0.24
CA LEU A 86 4.13 -7.23 -0.59
C LEU A 86 2.65 -7.52 -0.36
N THR A 87 2.19 -7.47 0.89
CA THR A 87 0.77 -7.65 1.24
C THR A 87 -0.09 -6.56 0.61
N CYS A 88 0.30 -5.28 0.69
CA CYS A 88 -0.45 -4.18 0.07
C CYS A 88 -0.50 -4.34 -1.46
N ILE A 89 0.64 -4.61 -2.11
CA ILE A 89 0.71 -4.82 -3.56
C ILE A 89 -0.16 -6.02 -3.98
N ALA A 90 -0.06 -7.14 -3.24
CA ALA A 90 -0.86 -8.33 -3.49
C ALA A 90 -2.36 -8.07 -3.37
N THR A 91 -2.73 -7.30 -2.35
CA THR A 91 -4.13 -6.90 -2.12
C THR A 91 -4.69 -6.11 -3.30
N ASP A 92 -3.93 -5.13 -3.81
CA ASP A 92 -4.36 -4.29 -4.94
C ASP A 92 -4.43 -5.10 -6.25
N VAL A 93 -3.43 -5.93 -6.51
CA VAL A 93 -3.40 -6.80 -7.70
C VAL A 93 -4.53 -7.82 -7.66
N GLY A 94 -4.72 -8.48 -6.50
CA GLY A 94 -5.81 -9.44 -6.31
C GLY A 94 -7.18 -8.78 -6.43
N GLY A 95 -7.34 -7.61 -5.80
CA GLY A 95 -8.55 -6.81 -5.87
C GLY A 95 -8.94 -6.44 -7.31
N TYR A 96 -7.96 -5.99 -8.09
CA TYR A 96 -8.17 -5.66 -9.50
C TYR A 96 -8.47 -6.90 -10.35
N PHE A 97 -7.66 -7.95 -10.23
CA PHE A 97 -7.75 -9.15 -11.07
C PHE A 97 -9.08 -9.89 -10.83
N PHE A 98 -9.37 -10.26 -9.60
CA PHE A 98 -10.59 -10.98 -9.26
C PHE A 98 -11.84 -10.13 -9.42
N GLY A 99 -11.77 -8.83 -9.10
CA GLY A 99 -12.87 -7.90 -9.31
C GLY A 99 -13.25 -7.74 -10.79
N LYS A 100 -12.27 -7.79 -11.70
CA LYS A 100 -12.49 -7.70 -13.13
C LYS A 100 -13.01 -9.01 -13.76
N ILE A 101 -12.51 -10.15 -13.30
CA ILE A 101 -12.89 -11.48 -13.84
C ILE A 101 -14.24 -11.92 -13.30
N LEU A 102 -14.38 -11.95 -11.97
CA LEU A 102 -15.58 -12.47 -11.33
C LEU A 102 -16.74 -11.46 -11.31
N LYS A 103 -16.39 -10.15 -11.43
CA LYS A 103 -17.38 -9.06 -11.36
C LYS A 103 -18.19 -9.13 -10.05
N GLY A 104 -19.50 -9.00 -10.08
CA GLY A 104 -20.38 -9.12 -8.92
C GLY A 104 -20.80 -7.78 -8.31
N PRO A 105 -21.42 -7.81 -7.11
CA PRO A 105 -21.92 -6.61 -6.48
C PRO A 105 -20.80 -5.63 -6.12
N LYS A 106 -21.10 -4.33 -6.24
CA LYS A 106 -20.17 -3.26 -5.92
C LYS A 106 -19.98 -3.14 -4.41
N LEU A 107 -18.74 -2.98 -3.97
CA LEU A 107 -18.41 -2.86 -2.56
C LEU A 107 -18.93 -1.55 -1.96
N THR A 108 -18.76 -0.43 -2.69
CA THR A 108 -19.19 0.90 -2.23
C THR A 108 -19.64 1.79 -3.37
N LYS A 109 -20.47 2.81 -3.05
CA LYS A 109 -20.84 3.87 -4.00
C LYS A 109 -19.67 4.84 -4.28
N ILE A 110 -18.73 4.96 -3.36
CA ILE A 110 -17.58 5.87 -3.43
C ILE A 110 -16.59 5.44 -4.51
N SER A 111 -16.36 4.14 -4.63
CA SER A 111 -15.49 3.53 -5.63
C SER A 111 -16.24 2.43 -6.40
N PRO A 112 -16.99 2.80 -7.45
CA PRO A 112 -17.89 1.88 -8.16
C PRO A 112 -17.20 0.75 -8.91
N ASN A 113 -15.88 0.80 -9.03
CA ASN A 113 -15.07 -0.26 -9.65
C ASN A 113 -14.63 -1.34 -8.65
N LYS A 114 -14.78 -1.10 -7.33
CA LYS A 114 -14.49 -2.11 -6.31
C LYS A 114 -15.68 -3.02 -6.10
N THR A 115 -15.43 -4.34 -6.08
CA THR A 115 -16.44 -5.39 -5.90
C THR A 115 -16.11 -6.26 -4.69
N TYR A 116 -17.09 -6.94 -4.13
CA TYR A 116 -16.86 -7.94 -3.08
C TYR A 116 -15.94 -9.06 -3.55
N ALA A 117 -16.10 -9.53 -4.78
CA ALA A 117 -15.21 -10.52 -5.37
C ALA A 117 -13.75 -10.04 -5.41
N GLY A 118 -13.53 -8.75 -5.73
CA GLY A 118 -12.22 -8.13 -5.66
C GLY A 118 -11.67 -8.07 -4.23
N MET A 119 -12.49 -7.72 -3.25
CA MET A 119 -12.08 -7.68 -1.84
C MET A 119 -11.56 -9.05 -1.38
N PHE A 120 -12.31 -10.13 -1.62
CA PHE A 120 -11.88 -11.49 -1.28
C PHE A 120 -10.67 -11.94 -2.10
N GLY A 121 -10.60 -11.55 -3.38
CA GLY A 121 -9.44 -11.81 -4.23
C GLY A 121 -8.17 -11.12 -3.73
N GLY A 122 -8.28 -9.93 -3.15
CA GLY A 122 -7.18 -9.25 -2.46
C GLY A 122 -6.68 -10.04 -1.25
N PHE A 123 -7.58 -10.50 -0.39
CA PHE A 123 -7.22 -11.37 0.74
C PHE A 123 -6.55 -12.67 0.29
N LEU A 124 -7.13 -13.35 -0.69
CA LEU A 124 -6.59 -14.61 -1.20
C LEU A 124 -5.17 -14.44 -1.73
N LEU A 125 -4.96 -13.43 -2.60
CA LEU A 125 -3.64 -13.23 -3.21
C LEU A 125 -2.61 -12.76 -2.18
N SER A 126 -2.99 -11.95 -1.20
CA SER A 126 -2.08 -11.52 -0.12
C SER A 126 -1.60 -12.69 0.73
N VAL A 127 -2.48 -13.62 1.09
CA VAL A 127 -2.12 -14.84 1.82
C VAL A 127 -1.22 -15.75 0.98
N ILE A 128 -1.54 -15.98 -0.28
CA ILE A 128 -0.72 -16.79 -1.19
C ILE A 128 0.70 -16.22 -1.30
N LEU A 129 0.83 -14.92 -1.53
CA LEU A 129 2.15 -14.28 -1.63
C LEU A 129 2.90 -14.27 -0.30
N ALA A 130 2.22 -14.14 0.83
CA ALA A 130 2.85 -14.26 2.14
C ALA A 130 3.42 -15.67 2.37
N ILE A 131 2.68 -16.73 2.04
CA ILE A 131 3.16 -18.12 2.12
C ILE A 131 4.40 -18.31 1.24
N ILE A 132 4.37 -17.82 -0.01
CA ILE A 132 5.52 -17.89 -0.92
C ILE A 132 6.71 -17.11 -0.36
N TYR A 133 6.46 -15.94 0.20
CA TYR A 133 7.48 -15.09 0.80
C TYR A 133 8.18 -15.79 1.97
N PHE A 134 7.44 -16.33 2.92
CA PHE A 134 8.01 -17.04 4.05
C PHE A 134 8.76 -18.30 3.63
N LYS A 135 8.22 -19.08 2.70
CA LYS A 135 8.83 -20.33 2.25
C LYS A 135 10.13 -20.14 1.47
N ASN A 136 10.25 -19.06 0.68
CA ASN A 136 11.33 -18.96 -0.32
C ASN A 136 12.23 -17.72 -0.14
N LEU A 137 11.75 -16.65 0.48
CA LEU A 137 12.43 -15.35 0.46
C LEU A 137 12.83 -14.82 1.84
N SER A 138 12.21 -15.30 2.92
CA SER A 138 12.41 -14.74 4.26
C SER A 138 13.60 -15.33 5.01
N ASN A 139 14.24 -16.39 4.49
CA ASN A 139 15.30 -17.15 5.17
C ASN A 139 14.88 -17.70 6.56
N PHE A 140 13.58 -17.84 6.81
CA PHE A 140 13.11 -18.59 7.96
C PHE A 140 13.37 -20.07 7.77
N SER A 141 13.88 -20.74 8.80
CA SER A 141 14.02 -22.21 8.75
C SER A 141 12.63 -22.86 8.82
N PRO A 142 12.44 -24.02 8.16
CA PRO A 142 11.17 -24.76 8.26
C PRO A 142 10.76 -25.10 9.69
N SER A 143 11.73 -25.22 10.61
CA SER A 143 11.50 -25.46 12.03
C SER A 143 10.96 -24.25 12.80
N GLU A 144 11.12 -23.04 12.27
CA GLU A 144 10.58 -21.80 12.84
C GLU A 144 9.12 -21.56 12.43
N LEU A 145 8.62 -22.24 11.41
CA LEU A 145 7.26 -22.14 10.90
C LEU A 145 6.43 -23.35 11.37
N ASN A 146 6.11 -23.40 12.65
CA ASN A 146 5.11 -24.33 13.15
C ASN A 146 3.69 -23.86 12.80
N ASP A 147 2.67 -24.75 12.95
CA ASP A 147 1.29 -24.46 12.56
C ASP A 147 0.72 -23.23 13.28
N GLU A 148 1.11 -23.01 14.52
CA GLU A 148 0.65 -21.87 15.33
C GLU A 148 1.18 -20.54 14.81
N ILE A 149 2.48 -20.46 14.51
CA ILE A 149 3.10 -19.27 13.89
C ILE A 149 2.54 -19.03 12.50
N GLY A 150 2.29 -20.08 11.73
CA GLY A 150 1.66 -19.97 10.41
C GLY A 150 0.28 -19.31 10.47
N ILE A 151 -0.55 -19.69 11.43
CA ILE A 151 -1.88 -19.09 11.66
C ILE A 151 -1.76 -17.63 12.09
N GLN A 152 -0.84 -17.31 13.01
CA GLN A 152 -0.61 -15.92 13.44
C GLN A 152 -0.19 -15.02 12.28
N ILE A 153 0.77 -15.45 11.45
CA ILE A 153 1.20 -14.73 10.26
C ILE A 153 0.05 -14.52 9.29
N MET A 154 -0.78 -15.53 9.06
CA MET A 154 -1.94 -15.43 8.19
C MET A 154 -2.94 -14.38 8.70
N LEU A 155 -3.22 -14.35 9.99
CA LEU A 155 -4.10 -13.34 10.60
C LEU A 155 -3.54 -11.92 10.49
N ILE A 156 -2.24 -11.76 10.69
CA ILE A 156 -1.53 -10.49 10.50
C ILE A 156 -1.66 -10.02 9.03
N VAL A 157 -1.38 -10.89 8.07
CA VAL A 157 -1.47 -10.58 6.64
C VAL A 157 -2.89 -10.20 6.24
N LEU A 158 -3.90 -10.93 6.70
CA LEU A 158 -5.31 -10.61 6.45
C LEU A 158 -5.70 -9.26 7.04
N SER A 159 -5.24 -8.95 8.25
CA SER A 159 -5.51 -7.67 8.89
C SER A 159 -4.83 -6.50 8.15
N ILE A 160 -3.58 -6.64 7.71
CA ILE A 160 -2.87 -5.66 6.90
C ILE A 160 -3.60 -5.44 5.56
N SER A 161 -4.00 -6.53 4.89
CA SER A 161 -4.75 -6.49 3.64
C SER A 161 -6.10 -5.77 3.81
N PHE A 162 -6.81 -6.03 4.91
CA PHE A 162 -8.05 -5.33 5.24
C PHE A 162 -7.83 -3.83 5.43
N ILE A 163 -6.85 -3.44 6.23
CA ILE A 163 -6.52 -2.03 6.49
C ILE A 163 -6.06 -1.32 5.21
N SER A 164 -5.28 -1.98 4.36
CA SER A 164 -4.89 -1.44 3.05
C SER A 164 -6.12 -1.13 2.18
N GLN A 165 -7.09 -2.05 2.11
CA GLN A 165 -8.33 -1.85 1.35
C GLN A 165 -9.18 -0.70 1.92
N VAL A 166 -9.26 -0.60 3.25
CA VAL A 166 -9.94 0.51 3.94
C VAL A 166 -9.24 1.83 3.63
N GLY A 167 -7.92 1.87 3.66
CA GLY A 167 -7.10 3.05 3.34
C GLY A 167 -7.39 3.60 1.94
N ASP A 168 -7.37 2.73 0.92
CA ASP A 168 -7.72 3.13 -0.45
C ASP A 168 -9.18 3.64 -0.54
N LEU A 169 -10.13 3.06 0.20
CA LEU A 169 -11.50 3.58 0.27
C LEU A 169 -11.56 4.97 0.91
N VAL A 170 -10.80 5.20 1.99
CA VAL A 170 -10.75 6.50 2.69
C VAL A 170 -10.16 7.58 1.77
N ILE A 171 -9.04 7.32 1.12
CA ILE A 171 -8.46 8.27 0.16
C ILE A 171 -9.40 8.48 -1.03
N SER A 172 -10.05 7.43 -1.52
CA SER A 172 -11.07 7.54 -2.57
C SER A 172 -12.25 8.41 -2.15
N PHE A 173 -12.69 8.34 -0.88
CA PHE A 173 -13.72 9.24 -0.32
C PHE A 173 -13.28 10.70 -0.38
N PHE A 174 -12.07 11.02 0.08
CA PHE A 174 -11.56 12.39 0.03
C PHE A 174 -11.42 12.92 -1.40
N LYS A 175 -10.98 12.09 -2.35
CA LYS A 175 -10.97 12.43 -3.78
C LYS A 175 -12.36 12.82 -4.30
N ARG A 176 -13.39 12.04 -3.97
CA ARG A 176 -14.77 12.37 -4.39
C ARG A 176 -15.29 13.63 -3.72
N LYS A 177 -15.00 13.81 -2.43
CA LYS A 177 -15.38 15.04 -1.70
C LYS A 177 -14.71 16.28 -2.27
N SER A 178 -13.55 16.14 -2.90
CA SER A 178 -12.83 17.22 -3.59
C SER A 178 -13.13 17.28 -5.09
N MET A 179 -14.12 16.51 -5.59
CA MET A 179 -14.55 16.47 -6.98
C MET A 179 -13.43 16.12 -7.98
N ILE A 180 -12.42 15.36 -7.52
CA ILE A 180 -11.32 14.89 -8.36
C ILE A 180 -11.30 13.36 -8.45
N LYS A 181 -10.64 12.85 -9.49
CA LYS A 181 -10.49 11.41 -9.70
C LYS A 181 -9.11 10.91 -9.25
N ASN A 182 -8.07 11.68 -9.51
CA ASN A 182 -6.68 11.36 -9.18
C ASN A 182 -6.10 12.48 -8.32
N THR A 183 -5.18 12.16 -7.41
CA THR A 183 -4.56 13.12 -6.50
C THR A 183 -3.55 14.04 -7.18
N GLY A 184 -2.98 13.59 -8.32
CA GLY A 184 -1.99 14.33 -9.08
C GLY A 184 -1.79 13.80 -10.49
N LYS A 185 -0.73 14.28 -11.15
CA LYS A 185 -0.27 13.85 -12.48
C LYS A 185 1.24 13.56 -12.49
N ILE A 186 1.84 13.40 -11.31
CA ILE A 186 3.29 13.28 -11.15
C ILE A 186 3.80 11.99 -11.79
N ILE A 187 3.04 10.89 -11.70
CA ILE A 187 3.43 9.63 -12.33
C ILE A 187 2.75 9.52 -13.70
N PRO A 188 3.53 9.58 -14.81
CA PRO A 188 2.97 9.53 -16.16
C PRO A 188 2.11 8.28 -16.40
N GLY A 189 0.85 8.49 -16.76
CA GLY A 189 -0.11 7.41 -17.00
C GLY A 189 -0.73 6.78 -15.75
N HIS A 190 -0.19 7.01 -14.54
CA HIS A 190 -0.66 6.42 -13.29
C HIS A 190 -1.40 7.40 -12.37
N GLY A 191 -1.32 8.71 -12.60
CA GLY A 191 -1.93 9.70 -11.72
C GLY A 191 -0.95 10.23 -10.68
N GLY A 192 -1.41 10.40 -9.45
CA GLY A 192 -0.58 10.83 -8.33
C GLY A 192 0.17 9.69 -7.65
N LEU A 193 1.17 10.06 -6.84
CA LEU A 193 1.89 9.14 -5.97
C LEU A 193 0.98 8.65 -4.83
N LEU A 194 0.20 9.55 -4.24
CA LEU A 194 -0.77 9.21 -3.20
C LEU A 194 -1.81 8.18 -3.69
N ASP A 195 -2.14 8.18 -4.99
CA ASP A 195 -3.00 7.16 -5.61
C ASP A 195 -2.35 5.76 -5.68
N ARG A 196 -1.06 5.64 -5.37
CA ARG A 196 -0.27 4.38 -5.42
C ARG A 196 0.07 3.84 -4.05
N ILE A 197 0.05 4.69 -3.05
CA ILE A 197 0.41 4.32 -1.68
C ILE A 197 -0.75 4.51 -0.70
N ASP A 198 -1.95 4.79 -1.20
CA ASP A 198 -3.15 5.09 -0.40
C ASP A 198 -3.53 3.99 0.60
N GLY A 199 -3.35 2.71 0.25
CA GLY A 199 -3.47 1.60 1.18
C GLY A 199 -2.28 1.50 2.15
N MET A 200 -1.06 1.74 1.65
CA MET A 200 0.17 1.61 2.45
C MET A 200 0.23 2.61 3.59
N ILE A 201 -0.19 3.87 3.38
CA ILE A 201 -0.18 4.90 4.43
C ILE A 201 -1.08 4.57 5.62
N PHE A 202 -2.01 3.63 5.50
CA PHE A 202 -2.79 3.08 6.61
C PHE A 202 -2.18 1.77 7.15
N ALA A 203 -1.64 0.94 6.28
CA ALA A 203 -1.07 -0.35 6.65
C ALA A 203 0.17 -0.20 7.56
N PHE A 204 1.07 0.76 7.29
CA PHE A 204 2.27 0.95 8.09
C PHE A 204 2.00 1.38 9.54
N PRO A 205 1.20 2.43 9.84
CA PRO A 205 0.87 2.78 11.21
C PRO A 205 0.14 1.65 11.94
N TYR A 206 -0.78 0.97 11.26
CA TYR A 206 -1.48 -0.15 11.82
C TYR A 206 -0.53 -1.27 12.25
N THR A 207 0.36 -1.69 11.35
CA THR A 207 1.32 -2.76 11.65
C THR A 207 2.31 -2.36 12.74
N PHE A 208 2.75 -1.10 12.75
CA PHE A 208 3.60 -0.59 13.82
C PHE A 208 2.95 -0.68 15.19
N ILE A 209 1.67 -0.32 15.30
CA ILE A 209 0.90 -0.45 16.54
C ILE A 209 0.70 -1.93 16.90
N LEU A 210 0.31 -2.75 15.93
CA LEU A 210 0.09 -4.18 16.13
C LEU A 210 1.33 -4.87 16.72
N MET A 211 2.53 -4.58 16.17
CA MET A 211 3.81 -5.13 16.65
C MET A 211 4.25 -4.62 18.03
N LYS A 212 3.64 -3.56 18.54
CA LYS A 212 3.90 -3.07 19.91
C LYS A 212 2.99 -3.73 20.94
N ILE A 213 1.89 -4.34 20.49
CA ILE A 213 0.87 -4.97 21.35
C ILE A 213 1.16 -6.49 21.48
N ILE A 214 1.65 -7.11 20.43
CA ILE A 214 2.05 -8.53 20.40
C ILE A 214 3.46 -8.69 20.95
#